data_bbff729f35d864b04f8703d23346655d
#
_entry.id   bbff729f35d864b04f8703d23346655d
#
_cell.length_a   1.000
_cell.length_b   1.000
_cell.length_c   1.000
_cell.angle_alpha   90.00
_cell.angle_beta   90.00
_cell.angle_gamma   90.00
#
_symmetry.space_group_name_H-M   'P 1'
#
loop_
_entity.id
_entity.type
_entity.pdbx_description
1 polymer ?
#
loop_
_entity_poly.entity_id
_entity_poly.type
_entity_poly.pdbx_seq_one_letter_code
_entity_poly.pdbx_strand_id
1 'polypeptide(L)'
;MSTIDNIRNFAIIAHIDHGKSTIADRIIHKCGGLTEREMKAQVLDSMDIERERGITIKAQTVKLNYKAKNGKDYILNIIDTPGHVDFSYEVSRSLYACEGSILIVDSTQGVEAQTLANVYQALDINHEIIPVLNKIDLPASDLDKTNKQIEDVIGIDTHNAVPCSGKTGEGIDQILEQIINQLPGPKGKPSEDLKCLLVDSWYDTYLGVVILVRIINGKITKNMKIKMLSTNQEYIVEKVGVFTPKAKDINELNTGEIGFITTGIKVLSETKVGDTICDASKPRSDPLPGFKPSKPVVFCGLFPVDSSEYQKLKDGLAKLQLNDASFSFEAESSSALGLGFRCGFLGLLHLEIISERLEREFDVNLLTTTPGVVYKVNLNNGDIMDLQNPSSLPDPTLIKFIEEPWIKATVITPDEYLGSIIKLCQDKRGIQTNLTYSGNRAVLSYELPLNEVVFDFNDRIKSMTSGYASFDYEIIEHREGDLVKLGILVNSEPVDALAMMIHKDFAQRTGREVCEKLKDLIPRHNFMIPVQAAIGGKIIARETIKGFKKDVLTKIHGGGATDRKRKLLEKQKKGKVRAKQFGRVEIPQEAFIGVLKINKEK
;
A
#
# COMPACT_ATOMS: atom_id res chain seq x y z
N MET A 1 20.46 28.91 -23.00
CA MET A 1 20.36 27.44 -22.96
C MET A 1 21.02 27.00 -21.67
N SER A 2 20.29 26.37 -20.77
CA SER A 2 20.90 25.74 -19.59
C SER A 2 21.77 24.59 -20.09
N THR A 3 23.04 24.59 -19.72
CA THR A 3 23.91 23.43 -19.93
C THR A 3 23.38 22.27 -19.07
N ILE A 4 23.51 21.04 -19.53
CA ILE A 4 23.11 19.83 -18.80
C ILE A 4 23.70 19.83 -17.38
N ASP A 5 24.88 20.41 -17.18
CA ASP A 5 25.57 20.55 -15.91
C ASP A 5 24.82 21.43 -14.89
N ASN A 6 23.89 22.27 -15.32
CA ASN A 6 23.11 23.15 -14.47
C ASN A 6 21.73 22.55 -14.11
N ILE A 7 21.51 21.27 -14.38
CA ILE A 7 20.30 20.54 -14.00
C ILE A 7 20.60 19.70 -12.76
N ARG A 8 19.66 19.64 -11.81
CA ARG A 8 19.69 18.72 -10.66
C ARG A 8 18.35 18.02 -10.56
N ASN A 9 18.35 16.70 -10.72
CA ASN A 9 17.18 15.86 -10.51
C ASN A 9 17.37 15.08 -9.23
N PHE A 10 16.48 15.28 -8.29
CA PHE A 10 16.58 14.63 -7.00
C PHE A 10 15.23 14.24 -6.45
N ALA A 11 15.23 13.13 -5.72
CA ALA A 11 14.09 12.66 -4.97
C ALA A 11 14.18 13.10 -3.50
N ILE A 12 13.05 13.28 -2.86
CA ILE A 12 12.97 13.52 -1.41
C ILE A 12 12.49 12.24 -0.76
N ILE A 13 13.34 11.61 0.06
CA ILE A 13 13.06 10.41 0.81
C ILE A 13 13.01 10.71 2.31
N ALA A 14 12.01 10.17 2.99
CA ALA A 14 11.80 10.38 4.41
C ALA A 14 10.88 9.29 5.00
N HIS A 15 10.94 9.12 6.31
CA HIS A 15 9.87 8.44 7.03
C HIS A 15 8.60 9.29 7.08
N ILE A 16 7.46 8.66 7.37
CA ILE A 16 6.18 9.36 7.60
C ILE A 16 6.38 10.35 8.77
N ASP A 17 5.78 11.52 8.67
CA ASP A 17 5.84 12.61 9.67
C ASP A 17 7.22 13.23 9.92
N HIS A 18 8.26 12.87 9.19
CA HIS A 18 9.58 13.54 9.27
C HIS A 18 9.59 14.93 8.60
N GLY A 19 8.49 15.35 7.98
CA GLY A 19 8.31 16.68 7.41
C GLY A 19 8.72 16.83 5.94
N LYS A 20 8.67 15.73 5.18
CA LYS A 20 8.98 15.67 3.75
C LYS A 20 8.24 16.73 2.93
N SER A 21 6.91 16.71 2.93
CA SER A 21 6.06 17.64 2.17
C SER A 21 6.24 19.08 2.63
N THR A 22 6.49 19.31 3.92
CA THR A 22 6.76 20.65 4.46
C THR A 22 8.06 21.24 3.93
N ILE A 23 9.13 20.44 3.84
CA ILE A 23 10.42 20.89 3.28
C ILE A 23 10.28 21.11 1.77
N ALA A 24 9.58 20.21 1.05
CA ALA A 24 9.29 20.38 -0.37
C ALA A 24 8.56 21.70 -0.64
N ASP A 25 7.52 22.03 0.13
CA ASP A 25 6.79 23.29 0.05
C ASP A 25 7.70 24.50 0.26
N ARG A 26 8.61 24.44 1.26
CA ARG A 26 9.59 25.51 1.51
C ARG A 26 10.56 25.71 0.36
N ILE A 27 11.05 24.62 -0.24
CA ILE A 27 11.93 24.68 -1.41
C ILE A 27 11.18 25.31 -2.59
N ILE A 28 9.95 24.91 -2.86
CA ILE A 28 9.11 25.44 -3.94
C ILE A 28 8.88 26.95 -3.74
N HIS A 29 8.53 27.36 -2.52
CA HIS A 29 8.32 28.76 -2.19
C HIS A 29 9.62 29.58 -2.36
N LYS A 30 10.74 29.08 -1.86
CA LYS A 30 12.05 29.77 -1.95
C LYS A 30 12.52 29.97 -3.41
N CYS A 31 12.22 29.00 -4.28
CA CYS A 31 12.52 29.09 -5.71
C CYS A 31 11.47 29.89 -6.51
N GLY A 32 10.48 30.50 -5.85
CA GLY A 32 9.46 31.33 -6.51
C GLY A 32 8.44 30.53 -7.32
N GLY A 33 8.29 29.23 -7.07
CA GLY A 33 7.30 28.37 -7.72
C GLY A 33 5.86 28.71 -7.33
N LEU A 34 5.66 29.32 -6.15
CA LEU A 34 4.36 29.77 -5.64
C LEU A 34 4.49 31.12 -4.92
N THR A 35 3.45 31.93 -4.99
CA THR A 35 3.32 33.15 -4.20
C THR A 35 2.83 32.83 -2.79
N GLU A 36 3.07 33.74 -1.80
CA GLU A 36 2.56 33.56 -0.44
C GLU A 36 1.04 33.33 -0.35
N ARG A 37 0.28 33.90 -1.30
CA ARG A 37 -1.19 33.74 -1.36
C ARG A 37 -1.64 32.39 -1.92
N GLU A 38 -0.79 31.75 -2.72
CA GLU A 38 -1.05 30.42 -3.32
C GLU A 38 -0.54 29.28 -2.43
N MET A 39 0.27 29.59 -1.42
CA MET A 39 0.77 28.63 -0.44
C MET A 39 -0.40 28.04 0.37
N LYS A 40 -0.77 26.83 0.04
CA LYS A 40 -1.53 25.95 0.92
C LYS A 40 -0.53 24.96 1.53
N ALA A 41 -0.82 24.45 2.72
CA ALA A 41 -0.01 23.35 3.24
C ALA A 41 -0.08 22.14 2.29
N GLN A 42 1.04 21.46 2.09
CA GLN A 42 1.15 20.24 1.28
C GLN A 42 0.70 20.46 -0.18
N VAL A 43 1.36 21.41 -0.85
CA VAL A 43 1.02 21.80 -2.23
C VAL A 43 1.18 20.63 -3.22
N LEU A 44 2.12 19.71 -2.95
CA LEU A 44 2.37 18.54 -3.77
C LEU A 44 1.38 17.41 -3.49
N ASP A 45 0.78 17.34 -2.30
CA ASP A 45 -0.22 16.33 -1.97
C ASP A 45 -1.55 16.72 -2.65
N SER A 46 -1.78 16.16 -3.85
CA SER A 46 -2.88 16.56 -4.73
C SER A 46 -4.24 16.01 -4.30
N MET A 47 -4.26 14.88 -3.59
CA MET A 47 -5.47 14.21 -3.13
C MET A 47 -5.88 14.70 -1.73
N ASP A 48 -7.18 14.82 -1.48
CA ASP A 48 -7.69 15.17 -0.14
C ASP A 48 -7.28 14.12 0.90
N ILE A 49 -7.28 12.84 0.51
CA ILE A 49 -6.89 11.72 1.38
C ILE A 49 -5.40 11.78 1.78
N GLU A 50 -4.50 12.28 0.90
CA GLU A 50 -3.09 12.52 1.23
C GLU A 50 -2.96 13.57 2.33
N ARG A 51 -3.69 14.68 2.19
CA ARG A 51 -3.66 15.79 3.17
C ARG A 51 -4.28 15.42 4.51
N GLU A 52 -5.39 14.68 4.50
CA GLU A 52 -6.06 14.23 5.72
C GLU A 52 -5.23 13.21 6.51
N ARG A 53 -4.57 12.30 5.81
CA ARG A 53 -3.74 11.25 6.43
C ARG A 53 -2.30 11.68 6.67
N GLY A 54 -1.86 12.82 6.12
CA GLY A 54 -0.48 13.31 6.22
C GLY A 54 0.53 12.43 5.50
N ILE A 55 0.12 11.69 4.47
CA ILE A 55 0.97 10.77 3.70
C ILE A 55 0.93 11.12 2.21
N THR A 56 2.07 11.00 1.54
CA THR A 56 2.13 11.04 0.07
C THR A 56 1.83 9.64 -0.46
N ILE A 57 0.86 9.54 -1.36
CA ILE A 57 0.45 8.27 -2.01
C ILE A 57 1.10 8.16 -3.37
N LYS A 58 1.02 9.23 -4.18
CA LYS A 58 1.56 9.28 -5.54
C LYS A 58 2.71 10.27 -5.63
N ALA A 59 3.81 9.85 -6.28
CA ALA A 59 4.94 10.72 -6.51
C ALA A 59 4.57 11.93 -7.37
N GLN A 60 5.00 13.12 -6.95
CA GLN A 60 4.76 14.38 -7.65
C GLN A 60 6.07 15.01 -8.10
N THR A 61 6.06 15.57 -9.30
CA THR A 61 7.27 16.17 -9.90
C THR A 61 7.09 17.68 -10.07
N VAL A 62 8.11 18.46 -9.71
CA VAL A 62 8.11 19.91 -9.89
C VAL A 62 9.45 20.38 -10.45
N LYS A 63 9.39 21.21 -11.50
CA LYS A 63 10.53 21.92 -12.08
C LYS A 63 10.60 23.33 -11.50
N LEU A 64 11.75 23.68 -10.92
CA LEU A 64 12.02 24.98 -10.32
C LEU A 64 13.27 25.60 -10.94
N ASN A 65 13.33 26.93 -10.96
CA ASN A 65 14.52 27.67 -11.30
C ASN A 65 15.14 28.24 -10.03
N TYR A 66 16.43 28.03 -9.85
CA TYR A 66 17.16 28.53 -8.69
C TYR A 66 18.43 29.25 -9.11
N LYS A 67 18.62 30.49 -8.61
CA LYS A 67 19.86 31.23 -8.79
C LYS A 67 20.77 30.98 -7.58
N ALA A 68 21.82 30.18 -7.81
CA ALA A 68 22.75 29.80 -6.76
C ALA A 68 23.69 30.94 -6.35
N LYS A 69 24.33 30.81 -5.18
CA LYS A 69 25.31 31.79 -4.67
C LYS A 69 26.51 31.96 -5.58
N ASN A 70 26.82 30.96 -6.42
CA ASN A 70 27.88 31.05 -7.45
C ASN A 70 27.49 31.93 -8.64
N GLY A 71 26.29 32.51 -8.63
CA GLY A 71 25.77 33.40 -9.70
C GLY A 71 25.18 32.69 -10.90
N LYS A 72 25.22 31.36 -10.97
CA LYS A 72 24.65 30.57 -12.07
C LYS A 72 23.17 30.24 -11.80
N ASP A 73 22.41 30.12 -12.89
CA ASP A 73 21.03 29.66 -12.85
C ASP A 73 20.99 28.14 -13.02
N TYR A 74 20.26 27.47 -12.11
CA TYR A 74 20.07 26.03 -12.10
C TYR A 74 18.59 25.67 -12.30
N ILE A 75 18.37 24.52 -12.94
CA ILE A 75 17.07 23.85 -13.02
C ILE A 75 17.07 22.75 -11.98
N LEU A 76 16.12 22.81 -11.05
CA LEU A 76 15.90 21.81 -10.03
C LEU A 76 14.62 21.03 -10.36
N ASN A 77 14.74 19.74 -10.64
CA ASN A 77 13.60 18.85 -10.78
C ASN A 77 13.48 18.03 -9.49
N ILE A 78 12.43 18.30 -8.74
CA ILE A 78 12.12 17.61 -7.48
C ILE A 78 11.12 16.53 -7.77
N ILE A 79 11.35 15.33 -7.24
CA ILE A 79 10.33 14.27 -7.17
C ILE A 79 10.04 14.00 -5.69
N ASP A 80 8.83 14.35 -5.25
CA ASP A 80 8.34 14.03 -3.92
C ASP A 80 7.85 12.57 -3.91
N THR A 81 8.44 11.73 -3.05
CA THR A 81 8.17 10.28 -3.05
C THR A 81 7.29 9.88 -1.87
N PRO A 82 6.47 8.82 -1.99
CA PRO A 82 5.81 8.22 -0.83
C PRO A 82 6.80 7.75 0.23
N GLY A 83 6.40 7.79 1.51
CA GLY A 83 7.23 7.31 2.62
C GLY A 83 6.91 5.87 3.05
N HIS A 84 5.77 5.29 2.64
CA HIS A 84 5.28 4.00 3.15
C HIS A 84 5.70 2.83 2.27
N VAL A 85 5.97 1.67 2.90
CA VAL A 85 6.42 0.44 2.22
C VAL A 85 5.47 -0.04 1.11
N ASP A 86 4.16 0.09 1.29
CA ASP A 86 3.17 -0.29 0.28
C ASP A 86 3.38 0.44 -1.05
N PHE A 87 4.03 1.61 -1.02
CA PHE A 87 4.33 2.42 -2.19
C PHE A 87 5.80 2.38 -2.62
N SER A 88 6.56 1.39 -2.16
CA SER A 88 7.98 1.21 -2.51
C SER A 88 8.24 1.17 -4.03
N TYR A 89 7.26 0.72 -4.80
CA TYR A 89 7.32 0.74 -6.26
C TYR A 89 7.31 2.17 -6.83
N GLU A 90 6.50 3.08 -6.27
CA GLU A 90 6.49 4.50 -6.62
C GLU A 90 7.83 5.17 -6.27
N VAL A 91 8.38 4.82 -5.09
CA VAL A 91 9.72 5.29 -4.66
C VAL A 91 10.78 4.84 -5.65
N SER A 92 10.84 3.55 -5.98
CA SER A 92 11.80 2.99 -6.93
C SER A 92 11.78 3.70 -8.28
N ARG A 93 10.60 3.92 -8.87
CA ARG A 93 10.46 4.63 -10.15
C ARG A 93 10.97 6.08 -10.08
N SER A 94 10.65 6.76 -9.00
CA SER A 94 11.05 8.13 -8.76
C SER A 94 12.57 8.26 -8.63
N LEU A 95 13.19 7.33 -7.91
CA LEU A 95 14.64 7.28 -7.76
C LEU A 95 15.32 7.07 -9.12
N TYR A 96 14.87 6.15 -9.96
CA TYR A 96 15.46 5.94 -11.30
C TYR A 96 15.38 7.16 -12.24
N ALA A 97 14.49 8.11 -11.97
CA ALA A 97 14.39 9.34 -12.72
C ALA A 97 15.37 10.42 -12.24
N CYS A 98 16.09 10.20 -11.13
CA CYS A 98 16.96 11.16 -10.47
C CYS A 98 18.42 10.70 -10.44
N GLU A 99 19.33 11.63 -10.15
CA GLU A 99 20.76 11.37 -9.93
C GLU A 99 21.16 11.39 -8.45
N GLY A 100 20.25 11.83 -7.57
CA GLY A 100 20.51 11.87 -6.15
C GLY A 100 19.25 12.01 -5.31
N SER A 101 19.40 12.00 -3.99
CA SER A 101 18.29 12.07 -3.05
C SER A 101 18.61 12.95 -1.86
N ILE A 102 17.58 13.62 -1.34
CA ILE A 102 17.64 14.28 -0.03
C ILE A 102 17.01 13.31 0.97
N LEU A 103 17.76 12.95 2.01
CA LEU A 103 17.29 12.12 3.11
C LEU A 103 16.86 13.01 4.28
N ILE A 104 15.57 13.13 4.54
CA ILE A 104 15.05 13.90 5.65
C ILE A 104 14.87 13.00 6.87
N VAL A 105 15.53 13.37 7.96
CA VAL A 105 15.42 12.68 9.25
C VAL A 105 14.93 13.68 10.31
N ASP A 106 13.91 13.32 11.07
CA ASP A 106 13.46 14.08 12.23
C ASP A 106 14.50 13.99 13.34
N SER A 107 15.10 15.13 13.73
CA SER A 107 16.13 15.18 14.76
C SER A 107 15.64 14.86 16.19
N THR A 108 14.33 14.72 16.38
CA THR A 108 13.74 14.29 17.65
C THR A 108 13.52 12.78 17.71
N GLN A 109 13.23 12.15 16.56
CA GLN A 109 12.91 10.72 16.46
C GLN A 109 14.13 9.90 16.01
N GLY A 110 14.96 10.47 15.11
CA GLY A 110 16.12 9.81 14.53
C GLY A 110 15.76 8.86 13.37
N VAL A 111 16.61 7.87 13.13
CA VAL A 111 16.46 6.90 12.02
C VAL A 111 15.33 5.92 12.31
N GLU A 112 14.46 5.71 11.34
CA GLU A 112 13.31 4.82 11.39
C GLU A 112 13.44 3.70 10.32
N ALA A 113 12.67 2.60 10.45
CA ALA A 113 12.81 1.43 9.57
C ALA A 113 12.59 1.75 8.08
N GLN A 114 11.57 2.56 7.75
CA GLN A 114 11.30 2.99 6.37
C GLN A 114 12.41 3.89 5.81
N THR A 115 13.11 4.63 6.66
CA THR A 115 14.29 5.41 6.27
C THR A 115 15.36 4.49 5.70
N LEU A 116 15.64 3.37 6.36
CA LEU A 116 16.61 2.37 5.90
C LEU A 116 16.24 1.78 4.54
N ALA A 117 15.00 1.32 4.40
CA ALA A 117 14.53 0.71 3.16
C ALA A 117 14.66 1.66 1.96
N ASN A 118 14.22 2.91 2.11
CA ASN A 118 14.30 3.92 1.05
C ASN A 118 15.75 4.29 0.70
N VAL A 119 16.62 4.38 1.71
CA VAL A 119 18.03 4.67 1.51
C VAL A 119 18.74 3.53 0.78
N TYR A 120 18.51 2.29 1.16
CA TYR A 120 19.10 1.14 0.46
C TYR A 120 18.68 1.08 -1.01
N GLN A 121 17.41 1.36 -1.32
CA GLN A 121 16.96 1.46 -2.71
C GLN A 121 17.70 2.57 -3.49
N ALA A 122 17.98 3.71 -2.86
CA ALA A 122 18.74 4.80 -3.47
C ALA A 122 20.22 4.42 -3.67
N LEU A 123 20.84 3.74 -2.69
CA LEU A 123 22.23 3.27 -2.77
C LEU A 123 22.42 2.18 -3.83
N ASP A 124 21.45 1.27 -4.01
CA ASP A 124 21.48 0.21 -5.03
C ASP A 124 21.59 0.75 -6.46
N ILE A 125 21.11 1.97 -6.69
CA ILE A 125 21.22 2.67 -7.99
C ILE A 125 22.28 3.76 -7.99
N ASN A 126 23.19 3.77 -6.99
CA ASN A 126 24.31 4.70 -6.83
C ASN A 126 23.88 6.17 -6.73
N HIS A 127 22.81 6.48 -6.01
CA HIS A 127 22.47 7.87 -5.70
C HIS A 127 23.45 8.50 -4.72
N GLU A 128 23.79 9.77 -4.99
CA GLU A 128 24.36 10.63 -3.97
C GLU A 128 23.26 11.05 -3.00
N ILE A 129 23.49 10.92 -1.70
CA ILE A 129 22.48 11.18 -0.68
C ILE A 129 22.94 12.31 0.23
N ILE A 130 22.08 13.33 0.37
CA ILE A 130 22.30 14.47 1.26
C ILE A 130 21.44 14.29 2.50
N PRO A 131 22.04 14.05 3.71
CA PRO A 131 21.30 14.02 4.95
C PRO A 131 20.80 15.40 5.35
N VAL A 132 19.53 15.50 5.75
CA VAL A 132 18.87 16.72 6.21
C VAL A 132 18.21 16.45 7.55
N LEU A 133 18.64 17.15 8.61
CA LEU A 133 18.15 16.97 9.96
C LEU A 133 17.03 17.99 10.21
N ASN A 134 15.80 17.53 10.18
CA ASN A 134 14.63 18.40 10.30
C ASN A 134 14.14 18.54 11.75
N LYS A 135 13.27 19.53 11.97
CA LYS A 135 12.61 19.87 13.24
C LYS A 135 13.57 20.36 14.33
N ILE A 136 14.63 21.09 13.94
CA ILE A 136 15.58 21.69 14.89
C ILE A 136 14.94 22.74 15.80
N ASP A 137 13.75 23.22 15.45
CA ASP A 137 12.94 24.17 16.24
C ASP A 137 12.32 23.51 17.48
N LEU A 138 12.34 22.18 17.59
CA LEU A 138 11.78 21.48 18.74
C LEU A 138 12.80 21.29 19.86
N PRO A 139 12.39 21.48 21.15
CA PRO A 139 13.31 21.33 22.28
C PRO A 139 13.93 19.94 22.45
N ALA A 140 13.28 18.90 21.89
CA ALA A 140 13.74 17.51 21.93
C ALA A 140 14.73 17.18 20.80
N SER A 141 15.10 18.14 19.94
CA SER A 141 16.04 17.93 18.84
C SER A 141 17.44 17.64 19.39
N ASP A 142 18.04 16.54 18.86
CA ASP A 142 19.40 16.13 19.20
C ASP A 142 20.15 15.76 17.90
N LEU A 143 20.90 16.74 17.41
CA LEU A 143 21.64 16.61 16.14
C LEU A 143 22.78 15.61 16.22
N ASP A 144 23.55 15.63 17.31
CA ASP A 144 24.71 14.74 17.47
C ASP A 144 24.28 13.28 17.53
N LYS A 145 23.22 12.99 18.27
CA LYS A 145 22.64 11.67 18.36
C LYS A 145 22.09 11.20 16.99
N THR A 146 21.41 12.09 16.28
CA THR A 146 20.81 11.76 14.97
C THR A 146 21.89 11.51 13.92
N ASN A 147 22.94 12.34 13.87
CA ASN A 147 24.09 12.13 13.00
C ASN A 147 24.73 10.77 13.27
N LYS A 148 25.03 10.46 14.54
CA LYS A 148 25.59 9.17 14.91
C LYS A 148 24.70 7.99 14.49
N GLN A 149 23.38 8.12 14.61
CA GLN A 149 22.48 7.06 14.15
C GLN A 149 22.52 6.88 12.62
N ILE A 150 22.61 7.97 11.86
CA ILE A 150 22.74 7.88 10.39
C ILE A 150 24.04 7.16 10.02
N GLU A 151 25.15 7.49 10.67
CA GLU A 151 26.44 6.84 10.43
C GLU A 151 26.45 5.36 10.86
N ASP A 152 26.01 5.06 12.08
CA ASP A 152 26.05 3.72 12.67
C ASP A 152 25.06 2.74 12.01
N VAL A 153 23.85 3.21 11.66
CA VAL A 153 22.75 2.34 11.19
C VAL A 153 22.67 2.30 9.67
N ILE A 154 22.90 3.44 9.01
CA ILE A 154 22.77 3.57 7.55
C ILE A 154 24.15 3.44 6.88
N GLY A 155 25.20 3.93 7.52
CA GLY A 155 26.57 3.94 6.98
C GLY A 155 26.85 5.13 6.04
N ILE A 156 26.07 6.22 6.11
CA ILE A 156 26.27 7.43 5.32
C ILE A 156 27.02 8.47 6.17
N ASP A 157 28.04 9.11 5.60
CA ASP A 157 28.78 10.22 6.21
C ASP A 157 27.84 11.42 6.45
N THR A 158 27.84 11.95 7.66
CA THR A 158 27.02 13.11 8.07
C THR A 158 27.79 14.40 8.15
N HIS A 159 29.06 14.46 7.73
CA HIS A 159 29.89 15.67 7.78
C HIS A 159 29.21 16.88 7.08
N ASN A 160 28.45 16.61 6.03
CA ASN A 160 27.71 17.61 5.24
C ASN A 160 26.20 17.60 5.54
N ALA A 161 25.76 17.01 6.65
CA ALA A 161 24.34 17.00 7.03
C ALA A 161 23.85 18.44 7.29
N VAL A 162 22.66 18.76 6.77
CA VAL A 162 22.10 20.11 6.88
C VAL A 162 21.02 20.14 7.96
N PRO A 163 21.24 20.85 9.08
CA PRO A 163 20.19 21.10 10.05
C PRO A 163 19.16 22.09 9.49
N CYS A 164 17.86 21.79 9.65
CA CYS A 164 16.79 22.64 9.16
C CYS A 164 15.51 22.56 9.99
N SER A 165 14.64 23.52 9.77
CA SER A 165 13.25 23.47 10.22
C SER A 165 12.31 23.76 9.05
N GLY A 166 11.57 22.77 8.62
CA GLY A 166 10.50 22.97 7.64
C GLY A 166 9.42 23.93 8.14
N LYS A 167 9.20 24.01 9.45
CA LYS A 167 8.23 24.90 10.08
C LYS A 167 8.66 26.38 9.99
N THR A 168 9.89 26.69 10.38
CA THR A 168 10.41 28.08 10.39
C THR A 168 11.01 28.51 9.06
N GLY A 169 11.47 27.56 8.24
CA GLY A 169 12.22 27.80 7.00
C GLY A 169 13.73 27.95 7.20
N GLU A 170 14.23 27.74 8.42
CA GLU A 170 15.65 27.75 8.73
C GLU A 170 16.36 26.60 8.00
N GLY A 171 17.57 26.86 7.47
CA GLY A 171 18.38 25.86 6.79
C GLY A 171 18.01 25.58 5.31
N ILE A 172 16.89 26.06 4.79
CA ILE A 172 16.45 25.78 3.40
C ILE A 172 17.46 26.27 2.36
N ASP A 173 18.05 27.47 2.56
CA ASP A 173 19.09 27.97 1.65
C ASP A 173 20.34 27.09 1.64
N GLN A 174 20.67 26.48 2.78
CA GLN A 174 21.80 25.56 2.89
C GLN A 174 21.49 24.25 2.15
N ILE A 175 20.28 23.72 2.26
CA ILE A 175 19.84 22.55 1.51
C ILE A 175 20.00 22.81 -0.01
N LEU A 176 19.50 23.94 -0.50
CA LEU A 176 19.59 24.29 -1.93
C LEU A 176 21.05 24.38 -2.43
N GLU A 177 21.94 25.01 -1.65
CA GLU A 177 23.35 25.09 -2.00
C GLU A 177 24.06 23.72 -1.94
N GLN A 178 23.70 22.85 -0.96
CA GLN A 178 24.23 21.48 -0.91
C GLN A 178 23.79 20.64 -2.11
N ILE A 179 22.52 20.77 -2.54
CA ILE A 179 22.04 20.12 -3.77
C ILE A 179 22.89 20.51 -4.97
N ILE A 180 23.21 21.81 -5.11
CA ILE A 180 24.03 22.31 -6.22
C ILE A 180 25.46 21.75 -6.17
N ASN A 181 26.06 21.71 -4.96
CA ASN A 181 27.47 21.38 -4.78
C ASN A 181 27.75 19.87 -4.76
N GLN A 182 26.83 19.06 -4.22
CA GLN A 182 27.06 17.62 -4.02
C GLN A 182 26.40 16.76 -5.10
N LEU A 183 25.13 17.07 -5.48
CA LEU A 183 24.47 16.21 -6.44
C LEU A 183 25.07 16.36 -7.84
N PRO A 184 25.31 15.25 -8.54
CA PRO A 184 25.79 15.32 -9.90
C PRO A 184 24.72 15.84 -10.85
N GLY A 185 25.16 16.46 -11.94
CA GLY A 185 24.28 16.75 -13.08
C GLY A 185 23.90 15.47 -13.81
N PRO A 186 22.81 15.50 -14.59
CA PRO A 186 22.39 14.35 -15.38
C PRO A 186 23.44 13.97 -16.42
N LYS A 187 23.60 12.65 -16.60
CA LYS A 187 24.45 12.10 -17.65
C LYS A 187 23.62 11.96 -18.93
N GLY A 188 24.20 12.34 -20.08
CA GLY A 188 23.53 12.19 -21.36
C GLY A 188 24.17 13.07 -22.46
N LYS A 189 23.79 12.83 -23.71
CA LYS A 189 24.35 13.54 -24.85
C LYS A 189 23.23 14.20 -25.66
N PRO A 190 23.17 15.55 -25.69
CA PRO A 190 22.14 16.27 -26.44
C PRO A 190 22.19 16.03 -27.96
N SER A 191 23.37 15.69 -28.49
CA SER A 191 23.58 15.44 -29.93
C SER A 191 23.21 14.03 -30.39
N GLU A 192 22.95 13.09 -29.46
CA GLU A 192 22.53 11.75 -29.82
C GLU A 192 21.02 11.68 -30.10
N ASP A 193 20.61 10.60 -30.76
CA ASP A 193 19.22 10.33 -31.04
C ASP A 193 18.41 10.13 -29.73
N LEU A 194 17.13 10.47 -29.81
CA LEU A 194 16.24 10.42 -28.63
C LEU A 194 16.29 9.08 -27.93
N LYS A 195 16.60 9.12 -26.65
CA LYS A 195 16.45 8.04 -25.70
C LYS A 195 15.80 8.59 -24.43
N CYS A 196 14.60 8.13 -24.14
CA CYS A 196 13.78 8.69 -23.08
C CYS A 196 13.18 7.56 -22.24
N LEU A 197 13.17 7.73 -20.91
CA LEU A 197 12.55 6.81 -19.95
C LEU A 197 11.12 7.26 -19.68
N LEU A 198 10.16 6.35 -19.81
CA LEU A 198 8.80 6.51 -19.33
C LEU A 198 8.80 6.24 -17.81
N VAL A 199 8.69 7.30 -17.02
CA VAL A 199 8.76 7.21 -15.55
C VAL A 199 7.43 6.82 -14.94
N ASP A 200 6.34 7.48 -15.39
CA ASP A 200 4.98 7.22 -14.92
C ASP A 200 3.97 7.59 -16.01
N SER A 201 2.73 7.10 -15.86
CA SER A 201 1.62 7.49 -16.72
C SER A 201 0.30 7.46 -15.96
N TRP A 202 -0.60 8.41 -16.28
CA TRP A 202 -1.94 8.47 -15.68
C TRP A 202 -2.94 9.08 -16.64
N TYR A 203 -4.21 8.90 -16.34
CA TYR A 203 -5.29 9.52 -17.08
C TYR A 203 -5.72 10.83 -16.40
N ASP A 204 -5.69 11.90 -17.16
CA ASP A 204 -6.22 13.21 -16.79
C ASP A 204 -7.48 13.50 -17.59
N THR A 205 -8.53 14.03 -16.95
CA THR A 205 -9.83 14.29 -17.59
C THR A 205 -9.77 15.34 -18.70
N TYR A 206 -8.78 16.24 -18.65
CA TYR A 206 -8.59 17.34 -19.61
C TYR A 206 -7.50 17.05 -20.64
N LEU A 207 -6.44 16.36 -20.23
CA LEU A 207 -5.25 16.11 -21.04
C LEU A 207 -5.24 14.71 -21.68
N GLY A 208 -6.15 13.82 -21.28
CA GLY A 208 -6.12 12.41 -21.67
C GLY A 208 -4.99 11.66 -20.96
N VAL A 209 -4.33 10.71 -21.62
CA VAL A 209 -3.20 10.00 -21.05
C VAL A 209 -1.97 10.91 -21.03
N VAL A 210 -1.52 11.22 -19.83
CA VAL A 210 -0.30 12.00 -19.55
C VAL A 210 0.83 11.03 -19.24
N ILE A 211 1.97 11.23 -19.89
CA ILE A 211 3.16 10.39 -19.73
C ILE A 211 4.27 11.25 -19.13
N LEU A 212 4.71 10.90 -17.92
CA LEU A 212 5.90 11.52 -17.30
C LEU A 212 7.15 10.90 -17.88
N VAL A 213 8.04 11.74 -18.36
CA VAL A 213 9.23 11.31 -19.09
C VAL A 213 10.51 11.94 -18.54
N ARG A 214 11.60 11.16 -18.61
CA ARG A 214 12.95 11.60 -18.34
C ARG A 214 13.77 11.48 -19.62
N ILE A 215 14.27 12.61 -20.14
CA ILE A 215 15.12 12.61 -21.35
C ILE A 215 16.54 12.22 -20.98
N ILE A 216 17.00 11.09 -21.52
CA ILE A 216 18.37 10.61 -21.30
C ILE A 216 19.29 11.19 -22.39
N ASN A 217 18.96 11.03 -23.69
CA ASN A 217 19.68 11.59 -24.80
C ASN A 217 18.73 12.32 -25.77
N GLY A 218 19.24 13.28 -26.52
CA GLY A 218 18.46 13.99 -27.53
C GLY A 218 17.42 14.93 -26.94
N LYS A 219 16.29 15.07 -27.59
CA LYS A 219 15.17 15.91 -27.17
C LYS A 219 13.83 15.43 -27.69
N ILE A 220 12.76 15.81 -27.01
CA ILE A 220 11.38 15.64 -27.48
C ILE A 220 10.78 17.01 -27.82
N THR A 221 10.09 17.10 -28.94
CA THR A 221 9.41 18.31 -29.39
C THR A 221 7.93 18.01 -29.71
N LYS A 222 7.12 19.06 -29.72
CA LYS A 222 5.73 18.96 -30.18
C LYS A 222 5.69 18.50 -31.64
N ASN A 223 4.71 17.69 -32.01
CA ASN A 223 4.50 17.05 -33.31
C ASN A 223 5.57 16.01 -33.72
N MET A 224 6.52 15.70 -32.84
CA MET A 224 7.47 14.62 -33.06
C MET A 224 6.79 13.26 -33.06
N LYS A 225 7.17 12.38 -33.98
CA LYS A 225 6.70 11.00 -34.02
C LYS A 225 7.63 10.15 -33.17
N ILE A 226 7.08 9.58 -32.10
CA ILE A 226 7.82 8.76 -31.14
C ILE A 226 7.39 7.29 -31.23
N LYS A 227 8.24 6.39 -30.77
CA LYS A 227 7.99 4.96 -30.73
C LYS A 227 8.28 4.41 -29.34
N MET A 228 7.32 3.63 -28.81
CA MET A 228 7.47 2.85 -27.59
C MET A 228 8.17 1.53 -27.91
N LEU A 229 9.29 1.21 -27.24
CA LEU A 229 10.05 0.01 -27.59
C LEU A 229 9.36 -1.28 -27.16
N SER A 230 8.68 -1.31 -26.00
CA SER A 230 8.04 -2.52 -25.47
C SER A 230 6.82 -2.97 -26.29
N THR A 231 6.01 -2.00 -26.74
CA THR A 231 4.77 -2.26 -27.50
C THR A 231 4.97 -2.17 -29.01
N ASN A 232 6.10 -1.60 -29.43
CA ASN A 232 6.42 -1.32 -30.84
C ASN A 232 5.44 -0.35 -31.53
N GLN A 233 4.63 0.38 -30.75
CA GLN A 233 3.63 1.33 -31.22
C GLN A 233 4.22 2.72 -31.43
N GLU A 234 3.66 3.46 -32.40
CA GLU A 234 4.12 4.80 -32.77
C GLU A 234 3.00 5.81 -32.49
N TYR A 235 3.39 6.95 -31.92
CA TYR A 235 2.48 8.02 -31.55
C TYR A 235 3.05 9.39 -31.94
N ILE A 236 2.17 10.38 -32.08
CA ILE A 236 2.56 11.78 -32.31
C ILE A 236 2.45 12.53 -30.97
N VAL A 237 3.48 13.27 -30.61
CA VAL A 237 3.49 14.12 -29.41
C VAL A 237 2.60 15.33 -29.66
N GLU A 238 1.46 15.39 -28.95
CA GLU A 238 0.51 16.51 -29.08
C GLU A 238 0.93 17.71 -28.24
N LYS A 239 1.34 17.44 -26.98
CA LYS A 239 1.83 18.47 -26.05
C LYS A 239 3.10 18.00 -25.38
N VAL A 240 3.92 18.97 -25.03
CA VAL A 240 5.12 18.82 -24.19
C VAL A 240 4.99 19.83 -23.07
N GLY A 241 5.27 19.43 -21.83
CA GLY A 241 5.11 20.33 -20.69
C GLY A 241 5.94 19.93 -19.48
N VAL A 242 5.89 20.79 -18.48
CA VAL A 242 6.52 20.61 -17.16
C VAL A 242 5.54 21.03 -16.07
N PHE A 243 5.73 20.53 -14.85
CA PHE A 243 4.97 20.96 -13.68
C PHE A 243 5.76 22.01 -12.90
N THR A 244 5.16 23.22 -12.67
CA THR A 244 5.81 24.38 -12.01
C THR A 244 4.93 25.04 -10.94
N PRO A 245 4.41 24.45 -9.90
CA PRO A 245 3.75 23.16 -9.67
C PRO A 245 2.58 22.86 -10.62
N LYS A 246 1.95 23.89 -11.21
CA LYS A 246 0.88 23.69 -12.21
C LYS A 246 1.49 23.26 -13.55
N ALA A 247 0.74 22.49 -14.31
CA ALA A 247 1.14 22.10 -15.65
C ALA A 247 1.36 23.34 -16.53
N LYS A 248 2.51 23.39 -17.20
CA LYS A 248 2.88 24.46 -18.11
C LYS A 248 3.38 23.87 -19.42
N ASP A 249 2.73 24.22 -20.52
CA ASP A 249 3.13 23.79 -21.85
C ASP A 249 4.45 24.48 -22.24
N ILE A 250 5.35 23.70 -22.86
CA ILE A 250 6.63 24.15 -23.41
C ILE A 250 6.80 23.58 -24.82
N ASN A 251 7.78 24.08 -25.56
CA ASN A 251 7.98 23.64 -26.93
C ASN A 251 8.81 22.35 -27.05
N GLU A 252 9.73 22.14 -26.13
CA GLU A 252 10.65 20.99 -26.13
C GLU A 252 11.13 20.63 -24.73
N LEU A 253 11.49 19.37 -24.54
CA LEU A 253 12.24 18.85 -23.40
C LEU A 253 13.61 18.41 -23.91
N ASN A 254 14.66 18.84 -23.24
CA ASN A 254 16.04 18.57 -23.59
C ASN A 254 16.66 17.47 -22.71
N THR A 255 17.81 16.96 -23.15
CA THR A 255 18.60 15.98 -22.38
C THR A 255 18.76 16.44 -20.94
N GLY A 256 18.47 15.55 -20.02
CA GLY A 256 18.55 15.79 -18.59
C GLY A 256 17.27 16.31 -17.95
N GLU A 257 16.29 16.77 -18.70
CA GLU A 257 15.05 17.32 -18.15
C GLU A 257 14.01 16.23 -17.87
N ILE A 258 13.15 16.50 -16.87
CA ILE A 258 11.96 15.75 -16.55
C ILE A 258 10.74 16.59 -16.91
N GLY A 259 9.75 15.98 -17.56
CA GLY A 259 8.54 16.66 -17.95
C GLY A 259 7.47 15.67 -18.38
N PHE A 260 6.38 16.17 -18.95
CA PHE A 260 5.30 15.32 -19.44
C PHE A 260 5.06 15.52 -20.93
N ILE A 261 4.52 14.48 -21.54
CA ILE A 261 4.01 14.52 -22.92
C ILE A 261 2.59 13.97 -22.96
N THR A 262 1.78 14.43 -23.92
CA THR A 262 0.52 13.79 -24.30
C THR A 262 0.58 13.34 -25.75
N THR A 263 -0.04 12.22 -26.08
CA THR A 263 0.18 11.55 -27.37
C THR A 263 -1.11 11.01 -27.99
N GLY A 264 -2.28 11.44 -27.54
CA GLY A 264 -3.56 10.94 -28.05
C GLY A 264 -3.84 9.47 -27.75
N ILE A 265 -3.06 8.83 -26.89
CA ILE A 265 -3.31 7.47 -26.38
C ILE A 265 -4.62 7.47 -25.60
N LYS A 266 -5.50 6.52 -25.91
CA LYS A 266 -6.81 6.40 -25.26
C LYS A 266 -6.84 5.35 -24.16
N VAL A 267 -5.92 4.40 -24.20
CA VAL A 267 -5.89 3.25 -23.28
C VAL A 267 -4.54 3.19 -22.59
N LEU A 268 -4.54 3.27 -21.26
CA LEU A 268 -3.31 3.33 -20.47
C LEU A 268 -2.46 2.05 -20.58
N SER A 269 -3.07 0.90 -20.87
CA SER A 269 -2.35 -0.35 -21.08
C SER A 269 -1.37 -0.33 -22.27
N GLU A 270 -1.47 0.68 -23.14
CA GLU A 270 -0.51 0.94 -24.22
C GLU A 270 0.76 1.64 -23.74
N THR A 271 0.74 2.18 -22.51
CA THR A 271 1.90 2.80 -21.86
C THR A 271 2.43 1.89 -20.76
N LYS A 272 3.56 1.27 -20.98
CA LYS A 272 4.21 0.45 -19.97
C LYS A 272 5.22 1.27 -19.18
N VAL A 273 5.00 1.47 -17.90
CA VAL A 273 5.93 2.18 -17.02
C VAL A 273 7.30 1.49 -17.04
N GLY A 274 8.37 2.28 -17.19
CA GLY A 274 9.74 1.79 -17.40
C GLY A 274 10.10 1.51 -18.85
N ASP A 275 9.19 1.76 -19.81
CA ASP A 275 9.50 1.61 -21.22
C ASP A 275 10.47 2.68 -21.72
N THR A 276 11.12 2.38 -22.84
CA THR A 276 12.00 3.31 -23.54
C THR A 276 11.28 3.92 -24.72
N ILE A 277 11.29 5.23 -24.80
CA ILE A 277 10.74 6.01 -25.90
C ILE A 277 11.89 6.50 -26.79
N CYS A 278 11.76 6.32 -28.09
CA CYS A 278 12.71 6.80 -29.10
C CYS A 278 12.01 7.56 -30.24
N ASP A 279 12.79 8.19 -31.10
CA ASP A 279 12.31 8.77 -32.35
C ASP A 279 11.88 7.66 -33.31
N ALA A 280 10.65 7.71 -33.82
CA ALA A 280 10.13 6.71 -34.76
C ALA A 280 10.89 6.71 -36.10
N SER A 281 11.46 7.85 -36.51
CA SER A 281 12.29 7.96 -37.72
C SER A 281 13.69 7.36 -37.58
N LYS A 282 14.15 7.18 -36.33
CA LYS A 282 15.45 6.63 -35.95
C LYS A 282 15.30 5.64 -34.81
N PRO A 283 14.63 4.49 -35.04
CA PRO A 283 14.34 3.55 -34.01
C PRO A 283 15.61 2.94 -33.43
N ARG A 284 15.67 2.88 -32.10
CA ARG A 284 16.76 2.23 -31.34
C ARG A 284 16.39 0.80 -31.01
N SER A 285 17.40 -0.02 -30.74
CA SER A 285 17.25 -1.40 -30.29
C SER A 285 17.77 -1.66 -28.88
N ASP A 286 18.30 -0.61 -28.21
CA ASP A 286 18.89 -0.68 -26.86
C ASP A 286 17.94 -0.08 -25.81
N PRO A 287 17.06 -0.90 -25.19
CA PRO A 287 16.14 -0.42 -24.16
C PRO A 287 16.91 0.02 -22.91
N LEU A 288 16.33 0.97 -22.17
CA LEU A 288 16.76 1.27 -20.80
C LEU A 288 16.40 0.09 -19.89
N PRO A 289 17.12 -0.10 -18.78
CA PRO A 289 16.66 -1.02 -17.75
C PRO A 289 15.25 -0.60 -17.33
N GLY A 290 14.27 -1.47 -17.57
CA GLY A 290 12.89 -1.22 -17.17
C GLY A 290 12.69 -1.43 -15.68
N PHE A 291 11.51 -1.09 -15.20
CA PHE A 291 11.13 -1.39 -13.82
C PHE A 291 10.62 -2.81 -13.70
N LYS A 292 10.91 -3.45 -12.58
CA LYS A 292 10.26 -4.72 -12.24
C LYS A 292 8.76 -4.42 -12.01
N PRO A 293 7.84 -5.16 -12.65
CA PRO A 293 6.42 -4.96 -12.40
C PRO A 293 6.11 -5.22 -10.92
N SER A 294 5.34 -4.33 -10.30
CA SER A 294 4.82 -4.59 -8.96
C SER A 294 3.82 -5.75 -9.03
N LYS A 295 3.90 -6.65 -8.08
CA LYS A 295 2.94 -7.75 -7.95
C LYS A 295 2.11 -7.52 -6.69
N PRO A 296 0.77 -7.56 -6.79
CA PRO A 296 -0.06 -7.55 -5.61
C PRO A 296 0.29 -8.69 -4.65
N VAL A 297 0.26 -8.40 -3.36
CA VAL A 297 0.61 -9.35 -2.31
C VAL A 297 -0.54 -9.60 -1.33
N VAL A 298 -1.47 -8.66 -1.23
CA VAL A 298 -2.67 -8.76 -0.41
C VAL A 298 -3.89 -8.82 -1.32
N PHE A 299 -4.75 -9.80 -1.10
CA PHE A 299 -5.95 -10.02 -1.90
C PHE A 299 -7.19 -10.02 -1.02
N CYS A 300 -8.24 -9.32 -1.45
CA CYS A 300 -9.56 -9.42 -0.84
C CYS A 300 -10.67 -9.28 -1.88
N GLY A 301 -11.88 -9.73 -1.53
CA GLY A 301 -13.07 -9.46 -2.32
C GLY A 301 -13.66 -8.09 -1.93
N LEU A 302 -14.00 -7.28 -2.92
CA LEU A 302 -14.77 -6.05 -2.77
C LEU A 302 -16.18 -6.28 -3.33
N PHE A 303 -17.18 -6.09 -2.50
CA PHE A 303 -18.58 -6.29 -2.87
C PHE A 303 -19.36 -5.01 -2.58
N PRO A 304 -20.28 -4.60 -3.47
CA PRO A 304 -21.14 -3.47 -3.16
C PRO A 304 -22.17 -3.89 -2.11
N VAL A 305 -22.51 -2.98 -1.21
CA VAL A 305 -23.56 -3.18 -0.22
C VAL A 305 -24.91 -3.44 -0.87
N ASP A 306 -25.24 -2.64 -1.89
CA ASP A 306 -26.39 -2.84 -2.73
C ASP A 306 -25.95 -3.50 -4.04
N SER A 307 -26.52 -4.68 -4.35
CA SER A 307 -26.19 -5.43 -5.56
C SER A 307 -26.48 -4.65 -6.85
N SER A 308 -27.36 -3.65 -6.82
CA SER A 308 -27.63 -2.74 -7.95
C SER A 308 -26.42 -1.85 -8.31
N GLU A 309 -25.50 -1.64 -7.38
CA GLU A 309 -24.28 -0.83 -7.56
C GLU A 309 -23.10 -1.59 -8.19
N TYR A 310 -23.28 -2.86 -8.55
CA TYR A 310 -22.19 -3.68 -9.15
C TYR A 310 -21.55 -3.01 -10.37
N GLN A 311 -22.34 -2.44 -11.28
CA GLN A 311 -21.79 -1.75 -12.45
C GLN A 311 -21.04 -0.48 -12.07
N LYS A 312 -21.52 0.26 -11.08
CA LYS A 312 -20.88 1.46 -10.54
C LYS A 312 -19.53 1.13 -9.91
N LEU A 313 -19.47 0.03 -9.14
CA LEU A 313 -18.21 -0.50 -8.59
C LEU A 313 -17.21 -0.90 -9.69
N LYS A 314 -17.68 -1.62 -10.72
CA LYS A 314 -16.85 -2.00 -11.87
C LYS A 314 -16.22 -0.79 -12.55
N ASP A 315 -17.03 0.22 -12.82
CA ASP A 315 -16.58 1.45 -13.50
C ASP A 315 -15.62 2.25 -12.62
N GLY A 316 -15.86 2.29 -11.30
CA GLY A 316 -14.96 2.90 -10.32
C GLY A 316 -13.59 2.19 -10.27
N LEU A 317 -13.57 0.88 -10.14
CA LEU A 317 -12.34 0.07 -10.15
C LEU A 317 -11.56 0.26 -11.45
N ALA A 318 -12.23 0.24 -12.60
CA ALA A 318 -11.58 0.46 -13.89
C ALA A 318 -10.95 1.85 -14.01
N LYS A 319 -11.63 2.90 -13.51
CA LYS A 319 -11.10 4.26 -13.49
C LYS A 319 -9.92 4.41 -12.53
N LEU A 320 -9.98 3.80 -11.35
CA LEU A 320 -8.86 3.83 -10.41
C LEU A 320 -7.64 3.09 -10.98
N GLN A 321 -7.83 1.95 -11.64
CA GLN A 321 -6.75 1.19 -12.27
C GLN A 321 -6.06 1.97 -13.40
N LEU A 322 -6.76 2.90 -14.08
CA LEU A 322 -6.12 3.80 -15.03
C LEU A 322 -5.06 4.70 -14.39
N ASN A 323 -5.21 5.03 -13.12
CA ASN A 323 -4.30 5.93 -12.39
C ASN A 323 -3.36 5.19 -11.43
N ASP A 324 -3.61 3.90 -11.22
CA ASP A 324 -2.82 3.03 -10.37
C ASP A 324 -2.71 1.63 -10.98
N ALA A 325 -1.65 1.42 -11.74
CA ALA A 325 -1.38 0.13 -12.38
C ALA A 325 -0.90 -0.96 -11.40
N SER A 326 -0.75 -0.62 -10.13
CA SER A 326 -0.21 -1.54 -9.11
C SER A 326 -1.27 -2.47 -8.51
N PHE A 327 -2.58 -2.16 -8.67
CA PHE A 327 -3.63 -3.07 -8.24
C PHE A 327 -4.30 -3.79 -9.42
N SER A 328 -4.81 -4.98 -9.14
CA SER A 328 -5.53 -5.82 -10.10
C SER A 328 -6.93 -6.13 -9.59
N PHE A 329 -7.90 -6.35 -10.50
CA PHE A 329 -9.21 -6.84 -10.11
C PHE A 329 -9.79 -7.79 -11.15
N GLU A 330 -10.54 -8.78 -10.68
CA GLU A 330 -11.22 -9.80 -11.46
C GLU A 330 -12.64 -9.99 -10.91
N ALA A 331 -13.60 -10.35 -11.76
CA ALA A 331 -14.95 -10.61 -11.31
C ALA A 331 -14.99 -11.80 -10.36
N GLU A 332 -15.65 -11.64 -9.22
CA GLU A 332 -15.86 -12.67 -8.21
C GLU A 332 -17.34 -12.78 -7.87
N SER A 333 -17.79 -13.98 -7.52
CA SER A 333 -19.13 -14.21 -7.00
C SER A 333 -19.06 -14.93 -5.66
N SER A 334 -19.83 -14.47 -4.69
CA SER A 334 -19.98 -15.09 -3.39
C SER A 334 -21.42 -15.53 -3.19
N SER A 335 -21.62 -16.72 -2.63
CA SER A 335 -22.95 -17.20 -2.28
C SER A 335 -23.62 -16.35 -1.20
N ALA A 336 -22.83 -15.70 -0.35
CA ALA A 336 -23.28 -14.85 0.74
C ALA A 336 -23.42 -13.36 0.36
N LEU A 337 -22.50 -12.83 -0.49
CA LEU A 337 -22.40 -11.39 -0.78
C LEU A 337 -22.84 -11.03 -2.22
N GLY A 338 -23.11 -12.03 -3.07
CA GLY A 338 -23.51 -11.79 -4.46
C GLY A 338 -22.34 -11.55 -5.40
N LEU A 339 -22.51 -10.60 -6.34
CA LEU A 339 -21.50 -10.27 -7.34
C LEU A 339 -20.57 -9.16 -6.84
N GLY A 340 -19.27 -9.33 -7.04
CA GLY A 340 -18.23 -8.38 -6.65
C GLY A 340 -16.95 -8.58 -7.45
N PHE A 341 -15.83 -8.17 -6.89
CA PHE A 341 -14.52 -8.27 -7.52
C PHE A 341 -13.48 -8.76 -6.53
N ARG A 342 -12.66 -9.72 -6.96
CA ARG A 342 -11.42 -10.08 -6.29
C ARG A 342 -10.35 -9.09 -6.67
N CYS A 343 -9.81 -8.36 -5.69
CA CYS A 343 -8.83 -7.31 -5.90
C CYS A 343 -7.50 -7.68 -5.23
N GLY A 344 -6.40 -7.36 -5.91
CA GLY A 344 -5.04 -7.52 -5.40
C GLY A 344 -4.39 -6.17 -5.18
N PHE A 345 -3.73 -5.98 -4.03
CA PHE A 345 -3.13 -4.74 -3.54
C PHE A 345 -1.68 -4.95 -3.12
N LEU A 346 -0.90 -3.87 -3.06
CA LEU A 346 0.49 -3.90 -2.60
C LEU A 346 0.62 -4.15 -1.11
N GLY A 347 -0.38 -3.74 -0.32
CA GLY A 347 -0.43 -3.90 1.12
C GLY A 347 -1.77 -3.45 1.67
N LEU A 348 -1.90 -3.39 3.01
CA LEU A 348 -3.15 -2.99 3.67
C LEU A 348 -3.47 -1.52 3.52
N LEU A 349 -2.48 -0.64 3.64
CA LEU A 349 -2.70 0.80 3.46
C LEU A 349 -3.18 1.08 2.05
N HIS A 350 -2.62 0.38 1.05
CA HIS A 350 -3.08 0.48 -0.33
C HIS A 350 -4.55 0.03 -0.48
N LEU A 351 -4.94 -1.10 0.14
CA LEU A 351 -6.34 -1.56 0.19
C LEU A 351 -7.27 -0.50 0.82
N GLU A 352 -6.87 0.07 1.97
CA GLU A 352 -7.66 1.09 2.66
C GLU A 352 -7.86 2.34 1.78
N ILE A 353 -6.80 2.81 1.13
CA ILE A 353 -6.85 3.98 0.25
C ILE A 353 -7.76 3.74 -0.95
N ILE A 354 -7.63 2.61 -1.64
CA ILE A 354 -8.48 2.28 -2.78
C ILE A 354 -9.94 2.15 -2.35
N SER A 355 -10.21 1.51 -1.21
CA SER A 355 -11.57 1.39 -0.67
C SER A 355 -12.18 2.76 -0.35
N GLU A 356 -11.42 3.62 0.33
CA GLU A 356 -11.87 4.98 0.69
C GLU A 356 -12.08 5.86 -0.55
N ARG A 357 -11.24 5.72 -1.58
CA ARG A 357 -11.43 6.42 -2.86
C ARG A 357 -12.69 5.95 -3.59
N LEU A 358 -12.98 4.64 -3.59
CA LEU A 358 -14.22 4.11 -4.16
C LEU A 358 -15.46 4.67 -3.45
N GLU A 359 -15.42 4.79 -2.13
CA GLU A 359 -16.51 5.38 -1.36
C GLU A 359 -16.66 6.87 -1.62
N ARG A 360 -15.57 7.65 -1.60
CA ARG A 360 -15.62 9.12 -1.72
C ARG A 360 -15.78 9.63 -3.15
N GLU A 361 -15.03 9.06 -4.11
CA GLU A 361 -15.00 9.55 -5.49
C GLU A 361 -16.14 8.96 -6.33
N PHE A 362 -16.57 7.74 -5.99
CA PHE A 362 -17.59 7.02 -6.77
C PHE A 362 -18.86 6.74 -5.97
N ASP A 363 -18.95 7.15 -4.70
CA ASP A 363 -20.13 6.98 -3.85
C ASP A 363 -20.64 5.53 -3.87
N VAL A 364 -19.74 4.56 -3.67
CA VAL A 364 -20.02 3.12 -3.60
C VAL A 364 -19.73 2.63 -2.19
N ASN A 365 -20.77 2.18 -1.48
CA ASN A 365 -20.56 1.55 -0.17
C ASN A 365 -20.05 0.13 -0.36
N LEU A 366 -18.96 -0.21 0.31
CA LEU A 366 -18.22 -1.45 0.11
C LEU A 366 -18.30 -2.41 1.29
N LEU A 367 -18.37 -3.69 0.96
CA LEU A 367 -18.06 -4.80 1.85
C LEU A 367 -16.74 -5.42 1.41
N THR A 368 -15.80 -5.51 2.34
CA THR A 368 -14.52 -6.20 2.11
C THR A 368 -14.55 -7.57 2.76
N THR A 369 -14.06 -8.59 2.05
CA THR A 369 -13.78 -9.89 2.66
C THR A 369 -12.47 -9.82 3.46
N THR A 370 -12.19 -10.86 4.25
CA THR A 370 -10.91 -10.95 4.97
C THR A 370 -9.74 -10.87 3.98
N PRO A 371 -8.82 -9.90 4.12
CA PRO A 371 -7.61 -9.85 3.32
C PRO A 371 -6.80 -11.15 3.50
N GLY A 372 -6.16 -11.61 2.46
CA GLY A 372 -5.31 -12.81 2.48
C GLY A 372 -4.12 -12.62 1.57
N VAL A 373 -3.16 -13.53 1.69
CA VAL A 373 -1.96 -13.57 0.84
C VAL A 373 -2.10 -14.64 -0.24
N VAL A 374 -1.20 -14.65 -1.21
CA VAL A 374 -1.15 -15.72 -2.22
C VAL A 374 -0.38 -16.90 -1.66
N TYR A 375 -1.01 -18.07 -1.65
CA TYR A 375 -0.37 -19.32 -1.28
C TYR A 375 -0.02 -20.12 -2.53
N LYS A 376 1.06 -20.87 -2.49
CA LYS A 376 1.38 -21.84 -3.53
C LYS A 376 0.96 -23.24 -3.07
N VAL A 377 0.01 -23.82 -3.76
CA VAL A 377 -0.47 -25.17 -3.50
C VAL A 377 0.24 -26.14 -4.45
N ASN A 378 1.08 -26.98 -3.89
CA ASN A 378 1.77 -28.02 -4.63
C ASN A 378 0.89 -29.28 -4.65
N LEU A 379 0.50 -29.71 -5.83
CA LEU A 379 -0.37 -30.86 -6.03
C LEU A 379 0.42 -32.17 -6.18
N ASN A 380 -0.24 -33.31 -5.89
CA ASN A 380 0.38 -34.63 -6.02
C ASN A 380 0.77 -35.00 -7.46
N ASN A 381 0.18 -34.36 -8.47
CA ASN A 381 0.51 -34.54 -9.89
C ASN A 381 1.75 -33.72 -10.32
N GLY A 382 2.31 -32.90 -9.43
CA GLY A 382 3.48 -32.04 -9.68
C GLY A 382 3.14 -30.62 -10.15
N ASP A 383 1.87 -30.27 -10.34
CA ASP A 383 1.45 -28.92 -10.69
C ASP A 383 1.51 -28.00 -9.45
N ILE A 384 1.80 -26.73 -9.69
CA ILE A 384 1.78 -25.67 -8.67
C ILE A 384 0.65 -24.70 -9.01
N MET A 385 -0.23 -24.47 -8.06
CA MET A 385 -1.37 -23.57 -8.20
C MET A 385 -1.23 -22.39 -7.24
N ASP A 386 -1.37 -21.15 -7.75
CA ASP A 386 -1.46 -19.96 -6.93
C ASP A 386 -2.88 -19.84 -6.35
N LEU A 387 -3.01 -19.90 -5.02
CA LEU A 387 -4.27 -19.81 -4.29
C LEU A 387 -4.41 -18.40 -3.72
N GLN A 388 -5.32 -17.62 -4.26
CA GLN A 388 -5.68 -16.28 -3.78
C GLN A 388 -6.95 -16.30 -2.91
N ASN A 389 -7.90 -17.18 -3.23
CA ASN A 389 -9.16 -17.32 -2.50
C ASN A 389 -9.18 -18.66 -1.75
N PRO A 390 -9.28 -18.65 -0.39
CA PRO A 390 -9.37 -19.88 0.40
C PRO A 390 -10.52 -20.81 -0.01
N SER A 391 -11.61 -20.26 -0.56
CA SER A 391 -12.75 -21.07 -1.01
C SER A 391 -12.40 -21.98 -2.20
N SER A 392 -11.42 -21.57 -3.01
CA SER A 392 -10.94 -22.33 -4.19
C SER A 392 -9.89 -23.39 -3.86
N LEU A 393 -9.60 -23.65 -2.56
CA LEU A 393 -8.65 -24.69 -2.17
C LEU A 393 -9.12 -26.06 -2.69
N PRO A 394 -8.28 -26.81 -3.43
CA PRO A 394 -8.57 -28.17 -3.89
C PRO A 394 -8.85 -29.13 -2.73
N ASP A 395 -9.35 -30.33 -3.08
CA ASP A 395 -9.53 -31.40 -2.08
C ASP A 395 -8.18 -31.71 -1.40
N PRO A 396 -8.15 -31.80 -0.06
CA PRO A 396 -6.92 -32.08 0.69
C PRO A 396 -6.16 -33.35 0.22
N THR A 397 -6.86 -34.32 -0.37
CA THR A 397 -6.25 -35.54 -0.91
C THR A 397 -5.37 -35.30 -2.16
N LEU A 398 -5.60 -34.19 -2.86
CA LEU A 398 -4.83 -33.81 -4.04
C LEU A 398 -3.61 -32.94 -3.70
N ILE A 399 -3.55 -32.41 -2.48
CA ILE A 399 -2.52 -31.49 -2.04
C ILE A 399 -1.34 -32.26 -1.44
N LYS A 400 -0.14 -31.95 -1.92
CA LYS A 400 1.10 -32.50 -1.37
C LYS A 400 1.58 -31.66 -0.18
N PHE A 401 1.71 -30.33 -0.37
CA PHE A 401 2.00 -29.33 0.66
C PHE A 401 1.59 -27.95 0.17
N ILE A 402 1.51 -26.99 1.11
CA ILE A 402 1.16 -25.60 0.84
C ILE A 402 2.31 -24.73 1.30
N GLU A 403 2.71 -23.77 0.45
CA GLU A 403 3.71 -22.77 0.79
C GLU A 403 3.04 -21.41 1.01
N GLU A 404 3.52 -20.69 2.01
CA GLU A 404 3.12 -19.32 2.34
C GLU A 404 4.27 -18.34 2.11
N PRO A 405 3.96 -17.07 1.73
CA PRO A 405 4.99 -16.05 1.55
C PRO A 405 5.57 -15.64 2.91
N TRP A 406 6.90 -15.54 2.97
CA TRP A 406 7.63 -15.05 4.12
C TRP A 406 8.23 -13.68 3.83
N ILE A 407 8.39 -12.89 4.89
CA ILE A 407 8.99 -11.56 4.86
C ILE A 407 10.21 -11.50 5.77
N LYS A 408 11.14 -10.64 5.43
CA LYS A 408 12.18 -10.16 6.33
C LYS A 408 11.73 -8.82 6.89
N ALA A 409 11.41 -8.81 8.16
CA ALA A 409 10.91 -7.66 8.89
C ALA A 409 12.05 -6.96 9.64
N THR A 410 12.09 -5.64 9.58
CA THR A 410 12.99 -4.80 10.36
C THR A 410 12.16 -3.95 11.32
N VAL A 411 12.44 -4.04 12.61
CA VAL A 411 11.80 -3.24 13.65
C VAL A 411 12.86 -2.42 14.37
N ILE A 412 12.66 -1.11 14.43
CA ILE A 412 13.52 -0.21 15.21
C ILE A 412 12.70 0.31 16.39
N THR A 413 13.22 0.11 17.60
CA THR A 413 12.49 0.43 18.84
C THR A 413 13.43 0.91 19.95
N PRO A 414 12.95 1.76 20.89
CA PRO A 414 13.66 1.96 22.15
C PRO A 414 13.81 0.65 22.93
N ASP A 415 14.93 0.50 23.65
CA ASP A 415 15.28 -0.74 24.37
C ASP A 415 14.21 -1.18 25.38
N GLU A 416 13.51 -0.23 26.00
CA GLU A 416 12.43 -0.50 26.97
C GLU A 416 11.26 -1.33 26.40
N TYR A 417 11.00 -1.29 25.09
CA TYR A 417 9.92 -2.04 24.42
C TYR A 417 10.40 -3.35 23.77
N LEU A 418 11.71 -3.61 23.78
CA LEU A 418 12.32 -4.74 23.09
C LEU A 418 11.68 -6.08 23.46
N GLY A 419 11.49 -6.34 24.76
CA GLY A 419 10.90 -7.60 25.24
C GLY A 419 9.47 -7.83 24.73
N SER A 420 8.68 -6.77 24.64
CA SER A 420 7.29 -6.84 24.16
C SER A 420 7.25 -7.16 22.65
N ILE A 421 8.16 -6.57 21.87
CA ILE A 421 8.25 -6.80 20.42
C ILE A 421 8.76 -8.22 20.13
N ILE A 422 9.78 -8.69 20.86
CA ILE A 422 10.27 -10.07 20.73
C ILE A 422 9.13 -11.07 20.95
N LYS A 423 8.34 -10.86 22.00
CA LYS A 423 7.19 -11.71 22.30
C LYS A 423 6.15 -11.67 21.19
N LEU A 424 5.83 -10.47 20.67
CA LEU A 424 4.88 -10.33 19.57
C LEU A 424 5.36 -11.10 18.33
N CYS A 425 6.64 -10.96 17.95
CA CYS A 425 7.22 -11.68 16.80
C CYS A 425 7.18 -13.20 17.00
N GLN A 426 7.48 -13.69 18.21
CA GLN A 426 7.39 -15.13 18.54
C GLN A 426 5.95 -15.64 18.47
N ASP A 427 4.98 -14.89 18.99
CA ASP A 427 3.55 -15.23 18.91
C ASP A 427 3.05 -15.32 17.46
N LYS A 428 3.73 -14.63 16.53
CA LYS A 428 3.45 -14.61 15.08
C LYS A 428 4.36 -15.55 14.28
N ARG A 429 4.93 -16.57 14.88
CA ARG A 429 5.83 -17.58 14.26
C ARG A 429 7.14 -16.99 13.72
N GLY A 430 7.57 -15.86 14.25
CA GLY A 430 8.78 -15.17 13.79
C GLY A 430 10.07 -15.86 14.20
N ILE A 431 11.04 -15.84 13.31
CA ILE A 431 12.41 -16.32 13.50
C ILE A 431 13.33 -15.10 13.58
N GLN A 432 13.96 -14.88 14.73
CA GLN A 432 14.92 -13.79 14.88
C GLN A 432 16.19 -14.09 14.10
N THR A 433 16.58 -13.16 13.21
CA THR A 433 17.80 -13.30 12.40
C THR A 433 18.94 -12.41 12.90
N ASN A 434 18.60 -11.21 13.38
CA ASN A 434 19.60 -10.27 13.88
C ASN A 434 19.04 -9.37 14.99
N LEU A 435 19.93 -8.88 15.85
CA LEU A 435 19.66 -7.85 16.85
C LEU A 435 20.90 -7.00 17.00
N THR A 436 20.81 -5.73 16.67
CA THR A 436 21.87 -4.74 16.82
C THR A 436 21.37 -3.54 17.62
N TYR A 437 22.29 -2.80 18.22
CA TYR A 437 21.97 -1.61 18.97
C TYR A 437 22.65 -0.38 18.37
N SER A 438 21.92 0.71 18.29
CA SER A 438 22.45 2.04 17.97
C SER A 438 22.02 3.01 19.07
N GLY A 439 22.94 3.35 19.95
CA GLY A 439 22.65 4.12 21.16
C GLY A 439 21.66 3.39 22.07
N ASN A 440 20.49 3.99 22.32
CA ASN A 440 19.40 3.42 23.12
C ASN A 440 18.27 2.82 22.28
N ARG A 441 18.50 2.58 20.99
CA ARG A 441 17.54 1.90 20.10
C ARG A 441 18.06 0.54 19.69
N ALA A 442 17.16 -0.43 19.70
CA ALA A 442 17.38 -1.75 19.17
C ALA A 442 16.85 -1.86 17.74
N VAL A 443 17.66 -2.44 16.85
CA VAL A 443 17.28 -2.81 15.48
C VAL A 443 17.15 -4.32 15.44
N LEU A 444 15.92 -4.80 15.30
CA LEU A 444 15.61 -6.22 15.23
C LEU A 444 15.33 -6.61 13.78
N SER A 445 15.87 -7.73 13.35
CA SER A 445 15.49 -8.36 12.09
C SER A 445 14.85 -9.72 12.38
N TYR A 446 13.68 -9.93 11.81
CA TYR A 446 12.90 -11.15 11.92
C TYR A 446 12.49 -11.66 10.55
N GLU A 447 12.40 -12.96 10.40
CA GLU A 447 11.65 -13.58 9.31
C GLU A 447 10.30 -14.00 9.84
N LEU A 448 9.21 -13.60 9.14
CA LEU A 448 7.83 -13.78 9.56
C LEU A 448 6.99 -14.24 8.37
N PRO A 449 5.97 -15.09 8.58
CA PRO A 449 4.97 -15.35 7.54
C PRO A 449 4.15 -14.07 7.29
N LEU A 450 4.02 -13.67 6.02
CA LEU A 450 3.30 -12.44 5.66
C LEU A 450 1.86 -12.43 6.17
N ASN A 451 1.17 -13.57 6.13
CA ASN A 451 -0.22 -13.67 6.59
C ASN A 451 -0.42 -13.32 8.07
N GLU A 452 0.59 -13.53 8.92
CA GLU A 452 0.54 -13.18 10.35
C GLU A 452 0.73 -11.68 10.60
N VAL A 453 1.27 -10.97 9.61
CA VAL A 453 1.62 -9.54 9.71
C VAL A 453 0.54 -8.65 9.12
N VAL A 454 -0.14 -9.13 8.06
CA VAL A 454 -1.09 -8.34 7.27
C VAL A 454 -2.23 -7.74 8.10
N PHE A 455 -2.69 -8.35 9.20
CA PHE A 455 -3.91 -7.92 9.87
C PHE A 455 -3.73 -6.82 10.93
N ASP A 456 -2.82 -7.02 11.88
CA ASP A 456 -2.79 -6.20 13.10
C ASP A 456 -1.37 -5.86 13.59
N PHE A 457 -0.35 -6.38 12.93
CA PHE A 457 1.01 -6.36 13.44
C PHE A 457 1.57 -4.95 13.60
N ASN A 458 1.40 -4.09 12.59
CA ASN A 458 1.86 -2.70 12.64
C ASN A 458 1.12 -1.88 13.71
N ASP A 459 -0.22 -2.05 13.79
CA ASP A 459 -1.03 -1.36 14.79
C ASP A 459 -0.64 -1.79 16.21
N ARG A 460 -0.36 -3.08 16.39
CA ARG A 460 0.10 -3.62 17.68
C ARG A 460 1.49 -3.10 18.06
N ILE A 461 2.43 -3.08 17.12
CA ILE A 461 3.75 -2.49 17.37
C ILE A 461 3.59 -1.04 17.83
N LYS A 462 2.85 -0.22 17.10
CA LYS A 462 2.61 1.18 17.44
C LYS A 462 1.94 1.34 18.81
N SER A 463 0.90 0.56 19.08
CA SER A 463 0.18 0.60 20.36
C SER A 463 1.06 0.20 21.55
N MET A 464 1.83 -0.90 21.42
CA MET A 464 2.69 -1.42 22.49
C MET A 464 3.88 -0.50 22.81
N THR A 465 4.29 0.33 21.87
CA THR A 465 5.46 1.20 21.98
C THR A 465 5.09 2.67 22.04
N SER A 466 3.80 3.00 22.26
CA SER A 466 3.30 4.38 22.25
C SER A 466 3.70 5.18 20.99
N GLY A 467 3.83 4.49 19.86
CA GLY A 467 4.24 5.05 18.57
C GLY A 467 5.75 5.21 18.37
N TYR A 468 6.59 4.79 19.33
CA TYR A 468 8.04 4.96 19.22
C TYR A 468 8.77 3.89 18.41
N ALA A 469 8.13 2.79 18.05
CA ALA A 469 8.72 1.78 17.18
C ALA A 469 8.24 1.95 15.75
N SER A 470 9.17 1.75 14.82
CA SER A 470 8.92 1.68 13.39
C SER A 470 9.08 0.25 12.89
N PHE A 471 8.34 -0.07 11.85
CA PHE A 471 8.29 -1.37 11.22
C PHE A 471 8.34 -1.22 9.70
N ASP A 472 9.17 -2.04 9.07
CA ASP A 472 9.27 -2.19 7.63
C ASP A 472 9.53 -3.64 7.26
N TYR A 473 9.22 -4.06 6.03
CA TYR A 473 9.43 -5.43 5.59
C TYR A 473 9.69 -5.55 4.10
N GLU A 474 10.38 -6.61 3.72
CA GLU A 474 10.57 -7.05 2.34
C GLU A 474 10.12 -8.51 2.19
N ILE A 475 9.50 -8.83 1.05
CA ILE A 475 9.10 -10.22 0.75
C ILE A 475 10.35 -10.97 0.31
N ILE A 476 10.58 -12.14 0.91
CA ILE A 476 11.74 -12.98 0.58
C ILE A 476 11.33 -14.17 -0.29
N GLU A 477 10.80 -15.21 0.29
CA GLU A 477 10.50 -16.46 -0.39
C GLU A 477 9.19 -17.08 0.09
N HIS A 478 8.72 -18.12 -0.59
CA HIS A 478 7.64 -18.96 -0.08
C HIS A 478 8.25 -20.15 0.66
N ARG A 479 7.66 -20.51 1.81
CA ARG A 479 8.08 -21.67 2.61
C ARG A 479 6.89 -22.56 2.91
N GLU A 480 7.13 -23.86 3.00
CA GLU A 480 6.15 -24.84 3.42
C GLU A 480 5.62 -24.53 4.83
N GLY A 481 4.30 -24.58 5.00
CA GLY A 481 3.62 -24.36 6.28
C GLY A 481 2.50 -25.37 6.50
N ASP A 482 2.26 -25.75 7.77
CA ASP A 482 1.12 -26.62 8.15
C ASP A 482 -0.18 -25.80 8.16
N LEU A 483 -0.63 -25.45 6.94
CA LEU A 483 -1.75 -24.56 6.69
C LEU A 483 -3.03 -25.35 6.44
N VAL A 484 -4.13 -24.84 7.00
CA VAL A 484 -5.46 -25.43 6.84
C VAL A 484 -6.48 -24.37 6.46
N LYS A 485 -7.50 -24.77 5.70
CA LYS A 485 -8.66 -23.92 5.43
C LYS A 485 -9.61 -23.99 6.61
N LEU A 486 -9.81 -22.85 7.27
CA LEU A 486 -10.84 -22.65 8.28
C LEU A 486 -12.12 -22.17 7.58
N GLY A 487 -13.13 -23.03 7.51
CA GLY A 487 -14.46 -22.70 7.01
C GLY A 487 -15.40 -22.31 8.12
N ILE A 488 -16.22 -21.28 7.88
CA ILE A 488 -17.27 -20.85 8.83
C ILE A 488 -18.62 -21.27 8.27
N LEU A 489 -19.43 -21.91 9.13
CA LEU A 489 -20.80 -22.32 8.79
C LEU A 489 -21.79 -21.59 9.69
N VAL A 490 -22.80 -21.01 9.09
CA VAL A 490 -23.93 -20.39 9.77
C VAL A 490 -25.20 -21.16 9.41
N ASN A 491 -25.91 -21.66 10.39
CA ASN A 491 -27.05 -22.54 10.20
C ASN A 491 -26.74 -23.80 9.36
N SER A 492 -25.50 -24.31 9.46
CA SER A 492 -24.96 -25.45 8.70
C SER A 492 -24.68 -25.16 7.20
N GLU A 493 -24.84 -23.93 6.77
CA GLU A 493 -24.46 -23.47 5.42
C GLU A 493 -23.08 -22.82 5.46
N PRO A 494 -22.15 -23.15 4.55
CA PRO A 494 -20.84 -22.54 4.52
C PRO A 494 -20.93 -21.08 4.04
N VAL A 495 -20.17 -20.19 4.69
CA VAL A 495 -20.04 -18.78 4.33
C VAL A 495 -18.66 -18.60 3.72
N ASP A 496 -18.60 -18.62 2.40
CA ASP A 496 -17.36 -18.54 1.63
C ASP A 496 -16.56 -17.26 1.87
N ALA A 497 -17.24 -16.13 2.04
CA ALA A 497 -16.63 -14.83 2.35
C ALA A 497 -15.89 -14.78 3.71
N LEU A 498 -16.16 -15.71 4.61
CA LEU A 498 -15.50 -15.82 5.93
C LEU A 498 -14.48 -16.97 5.98
N ALA A 499 -14.24 -17.67 4.87
CA ALA A 499 -13.21 -18.69 4.81
C ALA A 499 -11.81 -18.06 4.84
N MET A 500 -10.89 -18.66 5.60
CA MET A 500 -9.51 -18.18 5.72
C MET A 500 -8.51 -19.32 5.74
N MET A 501 -7.29 -19.04 5.24
CA MET A 501 -6.15 -19.92 5.42
C MET A 501 -5.44 -19.56 6.73
N ILE A 502 -5.14 -20.56 7.54
CA ILE A 502 -4.54 -20.35 8.86
C ILE A 502 -3.60 -21.50 9.20
N HIS A 503 -2.57 -21.22 10.00
CA HIS A 503 -1.73 -22.28 10.56
C HIS A 503 -2.54 -23.15 11.51
N LYS A 504 -2.35 -24.47 11.42
CA LYS A 504 -3.14 -25.47 12.14
C LYS A 504 -3.17 -25.26 13.65
N ASP A 505 -2.07 -24.83 14.25
CA ASP A 505 -1.97 -24.58 15.68
C ASP A 505 -2.89 -23.46 16.18
N PHE A 506 -3.19 -22.48 15.31
CA PHE A 506 -4.04 -21.35 15.66
C PHE A 506 -5.51 -21.57 15.29
N ALA A 507 -5.81 -22.58 14.47
CA ALA A 507 -7.12 -22.79 13.90
C ALA A 507 -8.25 -22.94 14.95
N GLN A 508 -8.00 -23.64 16.06
CA GLN A 508 -9.00 -23.84 17.10
C GLN A 508 -9.30 -22.54 17.86
N ARG A 509 -8.27 -21.76 18.19
CA ARG A 509 -8.41 -20.48 18.90
C ARG A 509 -9.14 -19.47 18.02
N THR A 510 -8.68 -19.26 16.81
CA THR A 510 -9.29 -18.32 15.87
C THR A 510 -10.71 -18.73 15.49
N GLY A 511 -10.96 -20.04 15.28
CA GLY A 511 -12.31 -20.54 15.01
C GLY A 511 -13.29 -20.27 16.14
N ARG A 512 -12.86 -20.36 17.40
CA ARG A 512 -13.69 -20.02 18.57
C ARG A 512 -13.98 -18.52 18.62
N GLU A 513 -12.96 -17.67 18.48
CA GLU A 513 -13.09 -16.22 18.53
C GLU A 513 -14.04 -15.71 17.43
N VAL A 514 -13.91 -16.22 16.20
CA VAL A 514 -14.82 -15.89 15.09
C VAL A 514 -16.26 -16.33 15.40
N CYS A 515 -16.46 -17.54 15.91
CA CYS A 515 -17.81 -18.02 16.28
C CYS A 515 -18.44 -17.19 17.39
N GLU A 516 -17.68 -16.78 18.41
CA GLU A 516 -18.14 -15.91 19.50
C GLU A 516 -18.56 -14.54 18.98
N LYS A 517 -17.73 -13.89 18.14
CA LYS A 517 -18.03 -12.57 17.57
C LYS A 517 -19.27 -12.63 16.67
N LEU A 518 -19.37 -13.63 15.80
CA LEU A 518 -20.54 -13.81 14.93
C LEU A 518 -21.83 -14.06 15.72
N LYS A 519 -21.75 -14.79 16.83
CA LYS A 519 -22.89 -15.01 17.72
C LYS A 519 -23.44 -13.70 18.30
N ASP A 520 -22.56 -12.73 18.59
CA ASP A 520 -22.95 -11.44 19.18
C ASP A 520 -23.50 -10.48 18.11
N LEU A 521 -23.00 -10.56 16.88
CA LEU A 521 -23.35 -9.67 15.78
C LEU A 521 -24.55 -10.14 14.95
N ILE A 522 -24.75 -11.46 14.81
CA ILE A 522 -25.90 -11.97 14.05
C ILE A 522 -27.17 -11.87 14.90
N PRO A 523 -28.25 -11.23 14.41
CA PRO A 523 -29.47 -11.06 15.17
C PRO A 523 -30.16 -12.39 15.46
N ARG A 524 -30.91 -12.45 16.60
CA ARG A 524 -31.68 -13.62 16.98
C ARG A 524 -32.84 -13.84 16.02
N HIS A 525 -33.06 -15.09 15.63
CA HIS A 525 -34.22 -15.53 14.84
C HIS A 525 -35.23 -16.33 15.68
N ASN A 526 -36.32 -16.77 15.06
CA ASN A 526 -37.32 -17.60 15.72
C ASN A 526 -36.86 -19.05 15.99
N PHE A 527 -35.67 -19.41 15.49
CA PHE A 527 -35.03 -20.72 15.68
C PHE A 527 -33.58 -20.55 16.15
N MET A 528 -32.97 -21.62 16.61
CA MET A 528 -31.57 -21.63 17.03
C MET A 528 -30.67 -21.68 15.80
N ILE A 529 -29.67 -20.79 15.74
CA ILE A 529 -28.68 -20.74 14.67
C ILE A 529 -27.35 -21.25 15.22
N PRO A 530 -26.84 -22.41 14.77
CA PRO A 530 -25.50 -22.84 15.08
C PRO A 530 -24.52 -22.04 14.21
N VAL A 531 -23.49 -21.47 14.83
CA VAL A 531 -22.31 -20.88 14.18
C VAL A 531 -21.15 -21.82 14.46
N GLN A 532 -20.48 -22.29 13.42
CA GLN A 532 -19.49 -23.35 13.53
C GLN A 532 -18.25 -23.01 12.72
N ALA A 533 -17.09 -23.38 13.25
CA ALA A 533 -15.84 -23.34 12.53
C ALA A 533 -15.39 -24.78 12.24
N ALA A 534 -14.99 -25.06 11.01
CA ALA A 534 -14.64 -26.40 10.57
C ALA A 534 -13.36 -26.43 9.72
N ILE A 535 -12.62 -27.54 9.80
CA ILE A 535 -11.48 -27.87 8.97
C ILE A 535 -11.79 -29.19 8.27
N GLY A 536 -11.80 -29.20 6.92
CA GLY A 536 -12.05 -30.41 6.14
C GLY A 536 -13.33 -31.15 6.56
N GLY A 537 -14.41 -30.43 6.91
CA GLY A 537 -15.67 -31.00 7.37
C GLY A 537 -15.74 -31.35 8.87
N LYS A 538 -14.62 -31.35 9.61
CA LYS A 538 -14.59 -31.56 11.05
C LYS A 538 -14.82 -30.24 11.79
N ILE A 539 -15.88 -30.17 12.60
CA ILE A 539 -16.17 -29.00 13.44
C ILE A 539 -15.17 -28.94 14.60
N ILE A 540 -14.47 -27.80 14.70
CA ILE A 540 -13.46 -27.54 15.74
C ILE A 540 -13.93 -26.54 16.80
N ALA A 541 -14.87 -25.65 16.43
CA ALA A 541 -15.51 -24.72 17.38
C ALA A 541 -16.99 -24.55 17.03
N ARG A 542 -17.80 -24.27 18.03
CA ARG A 542 -19.24 -24.08 17.85
C ARG A 542 -19.80 -23.14 18.90
N GLU A 543 -20.58 -22.17 18.41
CA GLU A 543 -21.44 -21.32 19.23
C GLU A 543 -22.90 -21.43 18.75
N THR A 544 -23.84 -21.02 19.57
CA THR A 544 -25.25 -21.12 19.21
C THR A 544 -25.99 -19.85 19.60
N ILE A 545 -26.61 -19.22 18.62
CA ILE A 545 -27.49 -18.08 18.80
C ILE A 545 -28.86 -18.62 19.23
N LYS A 546 -29.31 -18.23 20.43
CA LYS A 546 -30.58 -18.68 20.97
C LYS A 546 -31.74 -18.03 20.20
N GLY A 547 -32.69 -18.84 19.75
CA GLY A 547 -33.91 -18.34 19.13
C GLY A 547 -34.85 -17.64 20.12
N PHE A 548 -35.70 -16.76 19.62
CA PHE A 548 -36.76 -16.15 20.41
C PHE A 548 -37.64 -17.23 21.04
N LYS A 549 -37.89 -17.13 22.36
CA LYS A 549 -38.87 -17.96 23.08
C LYS A 549 -40.16 -17.15 23.19
N LYS A 550 -41.20 -17.55 22.46
CA LYS A 550 -42.54 -17.06 22.71
C LYS A 550 -43.14 -17.98 23.76
N ASP A 551 -43.53 -17.44 24.91
CA ASP A 551 -44.24 -18.21 25.92
C ASP A 551 -45.68 -18.47 25.44
N VAL A 552 -45.90 -19.70 24.96
CA VAL A 552 -47.20 -20.15 24.45
C VAL A 552 -48.12 -20.64 25.56
N LEU A 553 -47.59 -20.68 26.81
CA LEU A 553 -48.31 -21.19 27.97
C LEU A 553 -48.92 -20.08 28.84
N THR A 554 -48.54 -18.81 28.65
CA THR A 554 -48.97 -17.66 29.46
C THR A 554 -50.49 -17.51 29.54
N LYS A 555 -51.21 -17.93 28.49
CA LYS A 555 -52.69 -17.87 28.45
C LYS A 555 -53.39 -19.09 29.02
N ILE A 556 -52.66 -20.07 29.57
CA ILE A 556 -53.23 -21.29 30.10
C ILE A 556 -53.12 -21.27 31.63
N HIS A 557 -54.19 -20.82 32.27
CA HIS A 557 -54.33 -20.87 33.73
C HIS A 557 -54.62 -22.30 34.19
N GLY A 558 -53.78 -22.86 35.02
CA GLY A 558 -53.94 -24.20 35.61
C GLY A 558 -52.61 -24.83 35.96
N GLY A 559 -52.48 -25.40 37.14
CA GLY A 559 -51.31 -26.15 37.63
C GLY A 559 -51.15 -27.50 36.94
N GLY A 560 -49.90 -27.96 36.72
CA GLY A 560 -49.61 -29.29 36.22
C GLY A 560 -49.43 -29.43 34.68
N ALA A 561 -48.87 -30.56 34.24
CA ALA A 561 -48.65 -30.89 32.83
C ALA A 561 -49.95 -31.44 32.21
N THR A 562 -50.71 -30.61 31.49
CA THR A 562 -51.90 -31.01 30.78
C THR A 562 -51.59 -31.37 29.33
N ASP A 563 -52.38 -32.29 28.73
CA ASP A 563 -52.23 -32.68 27.32
C ASP A 563 -52.32 -31.46 26.37
N ARG A 564 -53.07 -30.45 26.73
CA ARG A 564 -53.16 -29.19 25.98
C ARG A 564 -51.83 -28.40 25.96
N LYS A 565 -51.14 -28.32 27.11
CA LYS A 565 -49.81 -27.71 27.23
C LYS A 565 -48.79 -28.47 26.40
N ARG A 566 -48.83 -29.81 26.47
CA ARG A 566 -47.95 -30.69 25.69
C ARG A 566 -48.14 -30.53 24.18
N LYS A 567 -49.39 -30.53 23.70
CA LYS A 567 -49.72 -30.29 22.28
C LYS A 567 -49.26 -28.91 21.78
N LEU A 568 -49.38 -27.84 22.58
CA LEU A 568 -48.91 -26.50 22.23
C LEU A 568 -47.39 -26.43 22.13
N LEU A 569 -46.66 -27.05 23.06
CA LEU A 569 -45.21 -27.13 23.02
C LEU A 569 -44.73 -27.96 21.84
N GLU A 570 -45.40 -29.08 21.51
CA GLU A 570 -45.10 -29.87 20.32
C GLU A 570 -45.37 -29.13 19.03
N LYS A 571 -46.46 -28.36 18.94
CA LYS A 571 -46.77 -27.49 17.78
C LYS A 571 -45.72 -26.40 17.63
N GLN A 572 -45.28 -25.80 18.72
CA GLN A 572 -44.19 -24.82 18.71
C GLN A 572 -42.88 -25.44 18.25
N LYS A 573 -42.54 -26.65 18.73
CA LYS A 573 -41.35 -27.40 18.33
C LYS A 573 -41.37 -27.73 16.84
N LYS A 574 -42.51 -28.24 16.31
CA LYS A 574 -42.69 -28.51 14.88
C LYS A 574 -42.58 -27.23 14.03
N GLY A 575 -43.19 -26.13 14.51
CA GLY A 575 -43.09 -24.81 13.84
C GLY A 575 -41.65 -24.29 13.77
N LYS A 576 -40.85 -24.44 14.83
CA LYS A 576 -39.44 -24.06 14.85
C LYS A 576 -38.58 -24.93 13.92
N VAL A 577 -38.84 -26.24 13.87
CA VAL A 577 -38.16 -27.14 12.92
C VAL A 577 -38.44 -26.74 11.47
N ARG A 578 -39.71 -26.44 11.18
CA ARG A 578 -40.12 -25.98 9.85
C ARG A 578 -39.52 -24.61 9.49
N ALA A 579 -39.51 -23.66 10.43
CA ALA A 579 -38.85 -22.35 10.23
C ALA A 579 -37.35 -22.48 9.98
N LYS A 580 -36.68 -23.46 10.63
CA LYS A 580 -35.28 -23.75 10.41
C LYS A 580 -35.01 -24.32 9.02
N GLN A 581 -35.91 -25.16 8.48
CA GLN A 581 -35.75 -25.77 7.14
C GLN A 581 -35.88 -24.75 5.99
N PHE A 582 -36.68 -23.70 6.17
CA PHE A 582 -37.00 -22.73 5.12
C PHE A 582 -36.45 -21.32 5.38
N GLY A 583 -35.94 -21.07 6.60
CA GLY A 583 -35.40 -19.78 7.01
C GLY A 583 -33.96 -19.60 6.56
N ARG A 584 -33.72 -18.70 5.63
CA ARG A 584 -32.35 -18.20 5.37
C ARG A 584 -31.95 -17.31 6.54
N VAL A 585 -30.70 -17.43 6.96
CA VAL A 585 -30.09 -16.54 7.95
C VAL A 585 -29.35 -15.47 7.19
N GLU A 586 -29.85 -14.26 7.27
CA GLU A 586 -29.19 -13.09 6.73
C GLU A 586 -28.08 -12.66 7.68
N ILE A 587 -26.85 -12.60 7.18
CA ILE A 587 -25.67 -12.19 7.94
C ILE A 587 -25.52 -10.69 7.72
N PRO A 588 -25.66 -9.85 8.77
CA PRO A 588 -25.55 -8.41 8.61
C PRO A 588 -24.10 -8.00 8.28
N GLN A 589 -23.94 -6.87 7.66
CA GLN A 589 -22.64 -6.32 7.25
C GLN A 589 -21.67 -6.16 8.42
N GLU A 590 -22.20 -5.71 9.54
CA GLU A 590 -21.44 -5.54 10.79
C GLU A 590 -20.79 -6.84 11.24
N ALA A 591 -21.35 -7.99 10.86
CA ALA A 591 -20.78 -9.29 11.19
C ALA A 591 -19.50 -9.56 10.38
N PHE A 592 -19.46 -9.20 9.09
CA PHE A 592 -18.24 -9.30 8.27
C PHE A 592 -17.17 -8.34 8.76
N ILE A 593 -17.53 -7.07 8.99
CA ILE A 593 -16.62 -6.05 9.54
C ILE A 593 -16.14 -6.45 10.94
N GLY A 594 -17.03 -7.00 11.76
CA GLY A 594 -16.71 -7.43 13.12
C GLY A 594 -15.71 -8.58 13.18
N VAL A 595 -15.76 -9.51 12.22
CA VAL A 595 -14.76 -10.60 12.11
C VAL A 595 -13.38 -10.01 11.76
N LEU A 596 -13.32 -9.01 10.88
CA LEU A 596 -12.06 -8.32 10.54
C LEU A 596 -11.45 -7.60 11.75
N LYS A 597 -12.29 -7.10 12.69
CA LYS A 597 -11.84 -6.38 13.90
C LYS A 597 -11.40 -7.31 15.05
N ILE A 598 -11.66 -8.61 14.99
CA ILE A 598 -11.23 -9.56 16.05
C ILE A 598 -9.73 -9.44 16.32
N ASN A 599 -8.96 -9.21 15.27
CA ASN A 599 -7.51 -9.10 15.36
C ASN A 599 -7.03 -7.69 15.82
N LYS A 600 -7.92 -6.67 15.84
CA LYS A 600 -7.58 -5.29 16.25
C LYS A 600 -7.85 -4.99 17.74
N GLU A 601 -8.70 -5.79 18.42
CA GLU A 601 -9.15 -5.52 19.80
C GLU A 601 -8.32 -6.25 20.89
N LYS A 602 -7.25 -6.96 20.55
CA LYS A 602 -6.32 -7.64 21.45
C LYS A 602 -4.89 -7.16 21.26
#